data_8e715e00350d68bccbdcdd537eb914d6
#
_entry.id   8e715e00350d68bccbdcdd537eb914d6
#
_cell.length_a   1.000
_cell.length_b   1.000
_cell.length_c   1.000
_cell.angle_alpha   90.00
_cell.angle_beta   90.00
_cell.angle_gamma   90.00
#
_symmetry.space_group_name_H-M   'P 1'
#
loop_
_entity.id
_entity.type
_entity.pdbx_description
1 polymer ?
#
loop_
_entity_poly.entity_id
_entity_poly.type
_entity_poly.pdbx_seq_one_letter_code
_entity_poly.pdbx_strand_id
1 'polypeptide(L)'
;MTLSTLLLAAVGVHTQGDLAVRPNDCPKCPYRMRIAPDAKTAFVNTAKVSEKDFPKVAKRAFALMAKAADTKKGGVQRPLMGWSSWNTFAVDISESIICSVAEAMATNGLKAAGYTYVNIDDGFFGGRDKGGKLLIHPTRFPNGLKPVVERIHALGLKAGIYSDAGSDTCGSMWSNDPLGKGSGLYGHDLEDCRFFFGEMDFDFIKIDYCGGLKLKLDEQERYTAIRRAIDVSGKKGVRMNICRWTFPGEWAAGVAESWRTTRDIRANWKSVKDIIDENIPLTGYTSLGHYNDMDMLEVGQIAGQMKTAFGKADSGLTRLEEQTHFGLWCMLSSPLLIGCDVRTMDETTRALVTNPFLLGMNQNDLAVPVKTVLRLGDAYTLVKDCDSVGGTARYLTLYNGGDKDHEFKVELFKLDLDGKVAFFDLAERADLGEVEREIAFTVPPHGARFFRLDAERRR
;
A
#
# COMPACT_ATOMS: atom_id res chain seq x y z
N MET A 1 22.47 1.97 -31.25
CA MET A 1 21.00 1.97 -30.97
C MET A 1 20.75 2.97 -29.85
N THR A 2 19.98 3.99 -30.12
CA THR A 2 19.66 5.01 -29.12
C THR A 2 18.66 4.43 -28.07
N LEU A 3 18.66 4.97 -26.87
CA LEU A 3 17.76 4.57 -25.78
C LEU A 3 16.27 4.51 -26.23
N SER A 4 15.85 5.41 -27.13
CA SER A 4 14.55 5.42 -27.81
C SER A 4 14.20 4.12 -28.53
N THR A 5 15.18 3.53 -29.21
CA THR A 5 14.96 2.30 -30.00
C THR A 5 14.85 1.07 -29.12
N LEU A 6 15.55 1.07 -27.97
CA LEU A 6 15.45 -0.01 -26.97
C LEU A 6 14.15 0.03 -26.19
N LEU A 7 13.64 1.22 -25.83
CA LEU A 7 12.33 1.36 -25.21
C LEU A 7 11.19 0.94 -26.16
N LEU A 8 11.27 1.32 -27.42
CA LEU A 8 10.27 0.98 -28.44
C LEU A 8 10.23 -0.51 -28.77
N ALA A 9 11.39 -1.18 -28.80
CA ALA A 9 11.48 -2.63 -29.05
C ALA A 9 11.00 -3.47 -27.86
N ALA A 10 11.02 -2.90 -26.65
CA ALA A 10 10.64 -3.59 -25.42
C ALA A 10 9.15 -3.50 -25.10
N VAL A 11 8.42 -2.54 -25.68
CA VAL A 11 7.02 -2.23 -25.34
C VAL A 11 6.04 -2.78 -26.39
N GLY A 12 6.49 -3.45 -27.44
CA GLY A 12 5.62 -4.09 -28.45
C GLY A 12 4.59 -3.13 -29.05
N VAL A 13 5.05 -1.99 -29.60
CA VAL A 13 4.20 -0.89 -30.06
C VAL A 13 3.33 -1.32 -31.25
N HIS A 14 2.04 -1.43 -31.04
CA HIS A 14 1.02 -1.53 -32.09
C HIS A 14 0.39 -0.16 -32.38
N THR A 15 0.07 0.09 -33.64
CA THR A 15 -0.21 1.42 -34.18
C THR A 15 -1.69 1.86 -34.14
N GLN A 16 -2.59 1.12 -33.48
CA GLN A 16 -4.00 1.50 -33.40
C GLN A 16 -4.56 1.29 -31.98
N GLY A 17 -5.12 2.36 -31.41
CA GLY A 17 -5.84 2.33 -30.13
C GLY A 17 -4.99 2.70 -28.88
N ASP A 18 -3.88 3.38 -29.08
CA ASP A 18 -2.90 3.64 -28.04
C ASP A 18 -3.17 4.95 -27.27
N LEU A 19 -2.84 4.96 -26.00
CA LEU A 19 -2.71 6.18 -25.22
C LEU A 19 -1.52 7.00 -25.73
N ALA A 20 -1.78 8.20 -26.21
CA ALA A 20 -0.75 9.08 -26.70
C ALA A 20 -0.84 10.44 -26.01
N VAL A 21 0.31 11.00 -25.64
CA VAL A 21 0.41 12.45 -25.39
C VAL A 21 0.16 13.14 -26.73
N ARG A 22 -0.78 14.08 -26.79
CA ARG A 22 -1.06 14.79 -28.03
C ARG A 22 0.14 15.63 -28.42
N PRO A 23 0.51 15.73 -29.71
CA PRO A 23 1.68 16.47 -30.20
C PRO A 23 1.71 17.94 -29.76
N ASN A 24 0.55 18.54 -29.47
CA ASN A 24 0.43 19.94 -29.08
C ASN A 24 0.65 20.15 -27.58
N ASP A 25 0.66 19.07 -26.77
CA ASP A 25 0.71 19.13 -25.32
C ASP A 25 2.15 19.07 -24.80
N CYS A 26 3.05 18.45 -25.59
CA CYS A 26 4.48 18.41 -25.31
C CYS A 26 5.28 18.38 -26.62
N PRO A 27 5.41 19.52 -27.34
CA PRO A 27 6.03 19.56 -28.68
C PRO A 27 7.51 19.16 -28.67
N LYS A 28 8.18 19.22 -27.52
CA LYS A 28 9.59 18.82 -27.33
C LYS A 28 9.77 17.48 -26.62
N CYS A 29 8.69 16.76 -26.32
CA CYS A 29 8.78 15.48 -25.65
C CYS A 29 9.36 14.44 -26.61
N PRO A 30 10.56 13.89 -26.36
CA PRO A 30 11.19 12.91 -27.24
C PRO A 30 10.47 11.55 -27.19
N TYR A 31 9.59 11.34 -26.23
CA TYR A 31 8.92 10.08 -25.98
C TYR A 31 7.42 10.22 -26.24
N ARG A 32 7.02 9.84 -27.45
CA ARG A 32 5.62 9.52 -27.74
C ARG A 32 5.35 8.12 -27.19
N MET A 33 5.07 8.02 -25.90
CA MET A 33 4.73 6.73 -25.34
C MET A 33 3.33 6.33 -25.80
N ARG A 34 3.27 5.17 -26.38
CA ARG A 34 2.03 4.48 -26.70
C ARG A 34 1.95 3.27 -25.80
N ILE A 35 0.90 3.20 -24.99
CA ILE A 35 0.63 2.04 -24.15
C ILE A 35 -0.27 1.11 -24.96
N ALA A 36 0.17 -0.13 -25.13
CA ALA A 36 -0.63 -1.13 -25.83
C ALA A 36 -1.92 -1.42 -25.04
N PRO A 37 -3.05 -1.70 -25.73
CA PRO A 37 -4.34 -1.92 -25.08
C PRO A 37 -4.36 -3.07 -24.07
N ASP A 38 -3.43 -4.03 -24.17
CA ASP A 38 -3.33 -5.19 -23.29
C ASP A 38 -2.51 -4.93 -22.02
N ALA A 39 -1.97 -3.74 -21.84
CA ALA A 39 -1.16 -3.28 -20.70
C ALA A 39 -0.06 -4.25 -20.18
N LYS A 40 0.02 -5.47 -20.73
CA LYS A 40 1.00 -6.49 -20.33
C LYS A 40 2.43 -6.12 -20.68
N THR A 41 2.60 -5.27 -21.70
CA THR A 41 3.88 -4.84 -22.22
C THR A 41 4.42 -3.56 -21.59
N ALA A 42 3.56 -2.73 -20.98
CA ALA A 42 3.95 -1.45 -20.38
C ALA A 42 4.95 -1.57 -19.22
N PHE A 43 4.98 -2.72 -18.53
CA PHE A 43 5.80 -2.95 -17.36
C PHE A 43 7.14 -3.63 -17.59
N VAL A 44 7.34 -4.25 -18.74
CA VAL A 44 8.33 -5.31 -18.93
C VAL A 44 9.80 -4.87 -18.87
N ASN A 45 10.17 -3.61 -18.95
CA ASN A 45 11.59 -3.23 -19.02
C ASN A 45 12.06 -2.06 -18.18
N THR A 46 11.23 -1.48 -17.32
CA THR A 46 11.67 -0.36 -16.47
C THR A 46 12.66 -0.77 -15.37
N ALA A 47 12.70 -2.05 -15.01
CA ALA A 47 13.63 -2.57 -13.99
C ALA A 47 15.11 -2.61 -14.45
N LYS A 48 15.39 -2.49 -15.74
CA LYS A 48 16.76 -2.56 -16.33
C LYS A 48 17.40 -1.21 -16.60
N VAL A 49 16.71 -0.10 -16.37
CA VAL A 49 17.26 1.23 -16.59
C VAL A 49 18.08 1.65 -15.38
N SER A 50 19.36 1.91 -15.57
CA SER A 50 20.26 2.36 -14.50
C SER A 50 19.94 3.82 -14.13
N GLU A 51 20.09 4.19 -12.85
CA GLU A 51 19.90 5.57 -12.33
C GLU A 51 20.67 6.62 -13.15
N LYS A 52 21.86 6.28 -13.66
CA LYS A 52 22.68 7.18 -14.51
C LYS A 52 22.00 7.56 -15.82
N ASP A 53 21.08 6.74 -16.29
CA ASP A 53 20.36 6.92 -17.55
C ASP A 53 19.06 7.71 -17.37
N PHE A 54 18.73 8.09 -16.13
CA PHE A 54 17.56 8.89 -15.84
C PHE A 54 17.76 10.35 -16.24
N PRO A 55 16.72 10.98 -16.84
CA PRO A 55 16.70 12.41 -17.08
C PRO A 55 16.87 13.22 -15.79
N LYS A 56 17.26 14.51 -15.93
CA LYS A 56 17.52 15.40 -14.77
C LYS A 56 16.37 15.44 -13.76
N VAL A 57 15.10 15.42 -14.24
CA VAL A 57 13.91 15.40 -13.38
C VAL A 57 13.80 14.10 -12.61
N ALA A 58 14.01 12.96 -13.28
CA ALA A 58 13.99 11.65 -12.63
C ALA A 58 15.12 11.50 -11.61
N LYS A 59 16.34 11.96 -11.91
CA LYS A 59 17.47 11.99 -10.95
C LYS A 59 17.13 12.85 -9.73
N ARG A 60 16.47 13.98 -9.93
CA ARG A 60 16.04 14.88 -8.84
C ARG A 60 14.97 14.21 -7.97
N ALA A 61 13.94 13.60 -8.59
CA ALA A 61 12.93 12.83 -7.86
C ALA A 61 13.56 11.67 -7.09
N PHE A 62 14.48 10.92 -7.72
CA PHE A 62 15.20 9.81 -7.09
C PHE A 62 16.06 10.26 -5.91
N ALA A 63 16.78 11.38 -6.05
CA ALA A 63 17.59 11.95 -4.95
C ALA A 63 16.72 12.38 -3.76
N LEU A 64 15.54 12.95 -4.00
CA LEU A 64 14.59 13.30 -2.95
C LEU A 64 14.05 12.06 -2.23
N MET A 65 13.76 10.99 -2.99
CA MET A 65 13.30 9.72 -2.42
C MET A 65 14.40 9.01 -1.62
N ALA A 66 15.63 8.98 -2.13
CA ALA A 66 16.78 8.43 -1.42
C ALA A 66 17.03 9.21 -0.11
N LYS A 67 16.91 10.54 -0.13
CA LYS A 67 17.01 11.38 1.08
C LYS A 67 15.85 11.10 2.05
N ALA A 68 14.63 10.87 1.55
CA ALA A 68 13.50 10.49 2.36
C ALA A 68 13.69 9.10 3.00
N ALA A 69 14.29 8.15 2.28
CA ALA A 69 14.63 6.82 2.82
C ALA A 69 15.74 6.86 3.90
N ASP A 70 16.64 7.85 3.85
CA ASP A 70 17.79 7.96 4.76
C ASP A 70 17.49 8.70 6.07
N THR A 71 16.28 9.24 6.26
CA THR A 71 15.87 9.87 7.53
C THR A 71 15.66 8.86 8.65
N LYS A 72 16.69 8.06 8.93
CA LYS A 72 16.82 7.26 10.17
C LYS A 72 16.99 8.12 11.43
N LYS A 73 17.00 9.44 11.30
CA LYS A 73 17.13 10.38 12.42
C LYS A 73 15.78 11.04 12.67
N GLY A 74 15.07 10.50 13.68
CA GLY A 74 13.94 11.17 14.32
C GLY A 74 12.57 10.81 13.76
N GLY A 75 12.01 9.72 14.20
CA GLY A 75 10.61 9.56 14.59
C GLY A 75 9.48 9.78 13.58
N VAL A 76 9.74 10.11 12.33
CA VAL A 76 8.69 10.28 11.32
C VAL A 76 8.08 8.94 10.97
N GLN A 77 6.82 8.75 11.37
CA GLN A 77 6.09 7.53 11.05
C GLN A 77 5.41 7.68 9.70
N ARG A 78 6.00 7.12 8.63
CA ARG A 78 5.42 7.00 7.29
C ARG A 78 4.40 5.87 7.23
N PRO A 79 3.58 5.77 6.15
CA PRO A 79 2.72 4.60 5.94
C PRO A 79 3.50 3.30 6.11
N LEU A 80 2.93 2.33 6.81
CA LEU A 80 3.58 1.05 7.04
C LEU A 80 3.73 0.30 5.70
N MET A 81 4.87 -0.32 5.48
CA MET A 81 5.13 -1.19 4.33
C MET A 81 5.56 -2.58 4.80
N GLY A 82 4.89 -3.60 4.29
CA GLY A 82 5.16 -4.97 4.69
C GLY A 82 4.36 -6.00 3.92
N TRP A 83 4.22 -7.16 4.53
CA TRP A 83 3.41 -8.27 4.07
C TRP A 83 2.51 -8.74 5.21
N SER A 84 1.33 -9.27 4.90
CA SER A 84 0.43 -9.90 5.87
C SER A 84 -0.07 -11.23 5.36
N SER A 85 -0.24 -12.19 6.25
CA SER A 85 -0.52 -13.58 5.90
C SER A 85 -1.96 -13.85 5.46
N TRP A 86 -2.91 -12.95 5.77
CA TRP A 86 -4.34 -13.29 5.69
C TRP A 86 -4.83 -13.65 4.29
N ASN A 87 -4.61 -12.80 3.28
CA ASN A 87 -5.28 -12.97 1.99
C ASN A 87 -4.83 -14.21 1.22
N THR A 88 -3.58 -14.62 1.37
CA THR A 88 -3.08 -15.87 0.75
C THR A 88 -3.34 -17.10 1.60
N PHE A 89 -3.16 -17.02 2.92
CA PHE A 89 -3.12 -18.22 3.77
C PHE A 89 -4.33 -18.33 4.70
N ALA A 90 -5.10 -17.27 4.94
CA ALA A 90 -6.13 -17.22 5.98
C ALA A 90 -5.55 -17.75 7.31
N VAL A 91 -6.22 -18.70 7.96
CA VAL A 91 -5.74 -19.35 9.20
C VAL A 91 -4.72 -20.45 8.96
N ASP A 92 -4.45 -20.85 7.71
CA ASP A 92 -3.52 -21.93 7.35
C ASP A 92 -2.05 -21.47 7.33
N ILE A 93 -1.63 -20.82 8.39
CA ILE A 93 -0.25 -20.35 8.60
C ILE A 93 0.55 -21.30 9.46
N SER A 94 1.87 -21.17 9.40
CA SER A 94 2.78 -21.92 10.27
C SER A 94 4.09 -21.16 10.47
N GLU A 95 4.85 -21.54 11.51
CA GLU A 95 6.21 -21.08 11.76
C GLU A 95 7.07 -21.14 10.47
N SER A 96 7.02 -22.26 9.75
CA SER A 96 7.76 -22.47 8.50
C SER A 96 7.34 -21.51 7.40
N ILE A 97 6.04 -21.26 7.21
CA ILE A 97 5.52 -20.30 6.21
C ILE A 97 6.02 -18.90 6.55
N ILE A 98 5.84 -18.46 7.79
CA ILE A 98 6.22 -17.09 8.20
C ILE A 98 7.73 -16.87 8.06
N CYS A 99 8.55 -17.80 8.51
CA CYS A 99 10.01 -17.72 8.38
C CYS A 99 10.45 -17.68 6.91
N SER A 100 9.89 -18.54 6.06
CA SER A 100 10.23 -18.57 4.63
C SER A 100 9.80 -17.30 3.88
N VAL A 101 8.67 -16.71 4.26
CA VAL A 101 8.25 -15.39 3.73
C VAL A 101 9.22 -14.29 4.17
N ALA A 102 9.62 -14.26 5.44
CA ALA A 102 10.59 -13.28 5.95
C ALA A 102 11.94 -13.39 5.21
N GLU A 103 12.42 -14.61 4.95
CA GLU A 103 13.64 -14.86 4.17
C GLU A 103 13.51 -14.38 2.72
N ALA A 104 12.38 -14.67 2.08
CA ALA A 104 12.10 -14.18 0.74
C ALA A 104 12.10 -12.64 0.70
N MET A 105 11.40 -11.97 1.61
CA MET A 105 11.38 -10.50 1.68
C MET A 105 12.78 -9.90 1.89
N ALA A 106 13.62 -10.56 2.69
CA ALA A 106 14.98 -10.10 2.96
C ALA A 106 15.89 -10.18 1.72
N THR A 107 15.59 -11.08 0.76
CA THR A 107 16.50 -11.41 -0.35
C THR A 107 15.99 -11.02 -1.74
N ASN A 108 14.67 -10.88 -1.94
CA ASN A 108 14.07 -10.64 -3.25
C ASN A 108 13.92 -9.16 -3.64
N GLY A 109 14.49 -8.23 -2.85
CA GLY A 109 14.43 -6.78 -3.10
C GLY A 109 13.33 -6.04 -2.34
N LEU A 110 12.33 -6.71 -1.78
CA LEU A 110 11.23 -6.06 -1.04
C LEU A 110 11.74 -5.28 0.18
N LYS A 111 12.62 -5.88 1.00
CA LYS A 111 13.23 -5.19 2.13
C LYS A 111 14.00 -3.95 1.69
N ALA A 112 14.77 -4.04 0.62
CA ALA A 112 15.53 -2.91 0.07
C ALA A 112 14.62 -1.77 -0.42
N ALA A 113 13.42 -2.11 -0.92
CA ALA A 113 12.40 -1.15 -1.33
C ALA A 113 11.62 -0.53 -0.15
N GLY A 114 11.81 -1.04 1.10
CA GLY A 114 11.17 -0.48 2.29
C GLY A 114 10.08 -1.35 2.92
N TYR A 115 9.75 -2.51 2.35
CA TYR A 115 8.82 -3.47 2.96
C TYR A 115 9.51 -4.18 4.12
N THR A 116 9.30 -3.66 5.32
CA THR A 116 10.03 -4.11 6.50
C THR A 116 9.20 -4.89 7.51
N TYR A 117 7.89 -4.90 7.40
CA TYR A 117 7.02 -5.61 8.33
C TYR A 117 6.60 -6.97 7.77
N VAL A 118 6.70 -8.01 8.62
CA VAL A 118 6.12 -9.35 8.40
C VAL A 118 5.02 -9.52 9.43
N ASN A 119 3.76 -9.46 8.97
CA ASN A 119 2.60 -9.50 9.86
C ASN A 119 2.00 -10.90 9.88
N ILE A 120 1.98 -11.51 11.06
CA ILE A 120 1.28 -12.76 11.34
C ILE A 120 -0.18 -12.39 11.64
N ASP A 121 -1.08 -12.68 10.73
CA ASP A 121 -2.52 -12.48 10.90
C ASP A 121 -3.13 -13.63 11.71
N ASP A 122 -4.45 -13.77 11.75
CA ASP A 122 -5.16 -14.81 12.51
C ASP A 122 -4.71 -16.25 12.14
N GLY A 123 -4.85 -17.18 13.06
CA GLY A 123 -4.48 -18.59 12.86
C GLY A 123 -3.36 -19.10 13.78
N PHE A 124 -2.75 -18.27 14.61
CA PHE A 124 -1.68 -18.69 15.53
C PHE A 124 -2.19 -19.03 16.95
N PHE A 125 -3.45 -18.79 17.25
CA PHE A 125 -4.02 -19.00 18.58
C PHE A 125 -4.15 -20.46 18.96
N GLY A 126 -3.83 -20.76 20.23
CA GLY A 126 -3.98 -22.08 20.85
C GLY A 126 -5.08 -22.12 21.94
N GLY A 127 -5.91 -21.09 22.00
CA GLY A 127 -6.89 -20.92 23.09
C GLY A 127 -6.27 -20.24 24.32
N ARG A 128 -6.88 -20.47 25.49
CA ARG A 128 -6.36 -20.01 26.78
C ARG A 128 -6.29 -21.16 27.77
N ASP A 129 -5.33 -21.12 28.68
CA ASP A 129 -5.26 -22.06 29.80
C ASP A 129 -6.31 -21.73 30.88
N LYS A 130 -6.33 -22.54 31.94
CA LYS A 130 -7.27 -22.36 33.07
C LYS A 130 -7.06 -21.06 33.84
N GLY A 131 -5.87 -20.45 33.72
CA GLY A 131 -5.53 -19.15 34.33
C GLY A 131 -5.84 -17.95 33.41
N GLY A 132 -6.32 -18.19 32.20
CA GLY A 132 -6.60 -17.16 31.20
C GLY A 132 -5.41 -16.78 30.33
N LYS A 133 -4.24 -17.38 30.53
CA LYS A 133 -3.03 -17.10 29.74
C LYS A 133 -3.23 -17.58 28.30
N LEU A 134 -2.89 -16.72 27.34
CA LEU A 134 -2.96 -17.01 25.92
C LEU A 134 -1.97 -18.16 25.56
N LEU A 135 -2.48 -19.14 24.83
CA LEU A 135 -1.69 -20.25 24.30
C LEU A 135 -1.48 -20.08 22.80
N ILE A 136 -0.37 -20.60 22.32
CA ILE A 136 -0.01 -20.60 20.90
C ILE A 136 -0.35 -21.94 20.28
N HIS A 137 -0.80 -21.93 19.03
CA HIS A 137 -1.26 -23.11 18.30
C HIS A 137 -0.17 -24.20 18.24
N PRO A 138 -0.37 -25.36 18.87
CA PRO A 138 0.71 -26.32 19.14
C PRO A 138 1.26 -26.99 17.87
N THR A 139 0.47 -27.07 16.80
CA THR A 139 0.89 -27.69 15.54
C THR A 139 1.44 -26.68 14.55
N ARG A 140 0.81 -25.50 14.46
CA ARG A 140 1.23 -24.45 13.50
C ARG A 140 2.51 -23.74 13.97
N PHE A 141 2.66 -23.55 15.28
CA PHE A 141 3.80 -22.90 15.93
C PHE A 141 4.33 -23.77 17.09
N PRO A 142 4.89 -24.94 16.82
CA PRO A 142 5.29 -25.90 17.86
C PRO A 142 6.37 -25.36 18.80
N ASN A 143 7.19 -24.39 18.34
CA ASN A 143 8.22 -23.72 19.14
C ASN A 143 7.74 -22.38 19.72
N GLY A 144 6.44 -22.04 19.57
CA GLY A 144 5.89 -20.75 19.96
C GLY A 144 6.24 -19.62 18.99
N LEU A 145 5.91 -18.39 19.37
CA LEU A 145 6.12 -17.20 18.51
C LEU A 145 7.52 -16.59 18.67
N LYS A 146 8.17 -16.76 19.81
CA LYS A 146 9.46 -16.11 20.10
C LYS A 146 10.54 -16.39 19.07
N PRO A 147 10.81 -17.66 18.69
CA PRO A 147 11.80 -17.97 17.66
C PRO A 147 11.48 -17.36 16.29
N VAL A 148 10.20 -17.26 15.95
CA VAL A 148 9.75 -16.64 14.69
C VAL A 148 10.06 -15.15 14.68
N VAL A 149 9.74 -14.43 15.76
CA VAL A 149 10.03 -13.00 15.91
C VAL A 149 11.55 -12.75 15.88
N GLU A 150 12.32 -13.55 16.60
CA GLU A 150 13.80 -13.47 16.59
C GLU A 150 14.36 -13.69 15.18
N ARG A 151 13.80 -14.65 14.41
CA ARG A 151 14.21 -14.87 13.01
C ARG A 151 13.89 -13.67 12.13
N ILE A 152 12.70 -13.09 12.26
CA ILE A 152 12.29 -11.87 11.53
C ILE A 152 13.26 -10.71 11.85
N HIS A 153 13.55 -10.48 13.13
CA HIS A 153 14.45 -9.43 13.57
C HIS A 153 15.90 -9.67 13.11
N ALA A 154 16.38 -10.92 13.14
CA ALA A 154 17.72 -11.28 12.65
C ALA A 154 17.90 -11.00 11.15
N LEU A 155 16.82 -11.03 10.36
CA LEU A 155 16.80 -10.62 8.96
C LEU A 155 16.73 -9.10 8.79
N GLY A 156 16.69 -8.32 9.88
CA GLY A 156 16.54 -6.86 9.89
C GLY A 156 15.15 -6.41 9.42
N LEU A 157 14.14 -7.23 9.66
CA LEU A 157 12.72 -6.95 9.46
C LEU A 157 12.06 -6.68 10.81
N LYS A 158 10.79 -6.32 10.80
CA LYS A 158 9.95 -6.07 11.98
C LYS A 158 8.79 -7.07 12.00
N ALA A 159 8.42 -7.52 13.19
CA ALA A 159 7.35 -8.47 13.37
C ALA A 159 6.03 -7.79 13.72
N GLY A 160 4.95 -8.11 13.01
CA GLY A 160 3.59 -7.72 13.35
C GLY A 160 2.76 -8.90 13.77
N ILE A 161 1.72 -8.62 14.57
CA ILE A 161 0.78 -9.61 15.10
C ILE A 161 -0.66 -9.16 14.88
N TYR A 162 -1.59 -10.06 15.05
CA TYR A 162 -3.03 -9.85 14.96
C TYR A 162 -3.70 -10.11 16.31
N SER A 163 -4.82 -9.43 16.57
CA SER A 163 -5.80 -9.83 17.57
C SER A 163 -7.19 -9.23 17.26
N ASP A 164 -8.16 -9.53 18.10
CA ASP A 164 -9.51 -8.96 18.04
C ASP A 164 -9.81 -8.12 19.30
N ALA A 165 -10.55 -7.06 19.12
CA ALA A 165 -10.97 -6.20 20.22
C ALA A 165 -11.99 -6.86 21.16
N GLY A 166 -12.68 -7.90 20.73
CA GLY A 166 -13.59 -8.70 21.54
C GLY A 166 -12.95 -9.95 22.13
N SER A 167 -13.78 -10.96 22.43
CA SER A 167 -13.34 -12.25 22.96
C SER A 167 -13.00 -13.29 21.91
N ASP A 168 -13.65 -13.24 20.73
CA ASP A 168 -13.49 -14.21 19.67
C ASP A 168 -12.80 -13.56 18.47
N THR A 169 -11.91 -14.29 17.77
CA THR A 169 -11.24 -13.78 16.57
C THR A 169 -12.09 -13.97 15.32
N CYS A 170 -11.78 -13.23 14.24
CA CYS A 170 -12.47 -13.40 12.96
C CYS A 170 -12.26 -14.79 12.38
N GLY A 171 -11.06 -15.38 12.50
CA GLY A 171 -10.77 -16.75 12.08
C GLY A 171 -11.63 -17.79 12.79
N SER A 172 -11.90 -17.59 14.08
CA SER A 172 -12.81 -18.49 14.84
C SER A 172 -14.27 -18.36 14.42
N MET A 173 -14.69 -17.19 13.94
CA MET A 173 -16.07 -16.92 13.55
C MET A 173 -16.35 -17.27 12.09
N TRP A 174 -15.37 -17.07 11.20
CA TRP A 174 -15.59 -17.12 9.75
C TRP A 174 -14.71 -18.15 9.01
N SER A 175 -13.62 -18.63 9.63
CA SER A 175 -12.66 -19.56 8.99
C SER A 175 -12.56 -20.93 9.72
N ASN A 176 -13.53 -21.21 10.59
CA ASN A 176 -13.60 -22.47 11.32
C ASN A 176 -12.32 -22.81 12.10
N ASP A 177 -11.67 -21.79 12.72
CA ASP A 177 -10.53 -21.99 13.62
C ASP A 177 -10.98 -21.95 15.08
N PRO A 178 -11.29 -23.12 15.70
CA PRO A 178 -11.92 -23.17 17.02
C PRO A 178 -11.03 -22.63 18.14
N LEU A 179 -9.70 -22.61 17.94
CA LEU A 179 -8.75 -22.17 18.97
C LEU A 179 -8.65 -20.63 19.06
N GLY A 180 -9.17 -19.90 18.08
CA GLY A 180 -9.34 -18.46 18.15
C GLY A 180 -10.53 -18.02 19.02
N LYS A 181 -11.43 -18.93 19.40
CA LYS A 181 -12.55 -18.63 20.27
C LYS A 181 -12.07 -18.37 21.70
N GLY A 182 -12.46 -17.22 22.26
CA GLY A 182 -12.00 -16.76 23.58
C GLY A 182 -10.55 -16.27 23.58
N SER A 183 -9.89 -16.13 22.44
CA SER A 183 -8.48 -15.72 22.33
C SER A 183 -8.28 -14.23 22.05
N GLY A 184 -9.36 -13.47 21.82
CA GLY A 184 -9.28 -12.02 21.64
C GLY A 184 -8.95 -11.27 22.95
N LEU A 185 -8.66 -9.97 22.83
CA LEU A 185 -8.10 -9.15 23.91
C LEU A 185 -9.08 -8.82 25.03
N TYR A 186 -10.40 -8.90 24.79
CA TYR A 186 -11.39 -8.42 25.77
C TYR A 186 -11.29 -9.18 27.10
N GLY A 187 -10.99 -8.42 28.18
CA GLY A 187 -10.77 -8.95 29.51
C GLY A 187 -9.32 -9.39 29.80
N HIS A 188 -8.43 -9.34 28.78
CA HIS A 188 -7.03 -9.78 28.89
C HIS A 188 -6.04 -8.75 28.32
N ASP A 189 -6.46 -7.51 28.08
CA ASP A 189 -5.70 -6.49 27.35
C ASP A 189 -4.26 -6.34 27.83
N LEU A 190 -4.07 -6.15 29.13
CA LEU A 190 -2.76 -5.87 29.68
C LEU A 190 -1.83 -7.09 29.63
N GLU A 191 -2.37 -8.26 29.93
CA GLU A 191 -1.63 -9.52 29.96
C GLU A 191 -1.18 -9.90 28.56
N ASP A 192 -2.09 -9.87 27.60
CA ASP A 192 -1.80 -10.20 26.20
C ASP A 192 -0.88 -9.16 25.55
N CYS A 193 -1.06 -7.87 25.84
CA CYS A 193 -0.11 -6.85 25.35
C CYS A 193 1.28 -7.01 25.95
N ARG A 194 1.42 -7.38 27.22
CA ARG A 194 2.73 -7.72 27.82
C ARG A 194 3.33 -8.95 27.16
N PHE A 195 2.52 -9.97 26.90
CA PHE A 195 2.96 -11.15 26.16
C PHE A 195 3.45 -10.81 24.77
N PHE A 196 2.66 -10.10 23.95
CA PHE A 196 3.03 -9.78 22.57
C PHE A 196 4.23 -8.83 22.49
N PHE A 197 4.25 -7.77 23.28
CA PHE A 197 5.24 -6.71 23.12
C PHE A 197 6.39 -6.80 24.13
N GLY A 198 6.10 -7.17 25.38
CA GLY A 198 7.13 -7.31 26.42
C GLY A 198 7.94 -8.61 26.30
N GLU A 199 7.27 -9.74 26.08
CA GLU A 199 7.89 -11.06 26.04
C GLU A 199 8.32 -11.47 24.63
N MET A 200 7.41 -11.35 23.64
CA MET A 200 7.64 -11.79 22.24
C MET A 200 8.36 -10.74 21.40
N ASP A 201 8.27 -9.45 21.75
CA ASP A 201 8.94 -8.34 21.09
C ASP A 201 8.36 -7.94 19.72
N PHE A 202 7.04 -8.07 19.52
CA PHE A 202 6.37 -7.58 18.30
C PHE A 202 6.42 -6.04 18.18
N ASP A 203 6.42 -5.52 16.94
CA ASP A 203 6.55 -4.10 16.60
C ASP A 203 5.25 -3.45 16.14
N PHE A 204 4.25 -4.25 15.78
CA PHE A 204 2.99 -3.81 15.19
C PHE A 204 1.87 -4.76 15.59
N ILE A 205 0.64 -4.24 15.68
CA ILE A 205 -0.56 -5.05 15.85
C ILE A 205 -1.72 -4.53 15.00
N LYS A 206 -2.39 -5.46 14.30
CA LYS A 206 -3.72 -5.26 13.70
C LYS A 206 -4.77 -5.75 14.69
N ILE A 207 -5.74 -4.90 14.99
CA ILE A 207 -6.85 -5.24 15.89
C ILE A 207 -8.15 -5.26 15.12
N ASP A 208 -8.72 -6.44 14.96
CA ASP A 208 -10.04 -6.65 14.36
C ASP A 208 -11.18 -6.40 15.37
N TYR A 209 -12.41 -6.52 14.91
CA TYR A 209 -13.60 -6.21 15.71
C TYR A 209 -14.71 -7.26 15.62
N CYS A 210 -14.44 -8.47 15.15
CA CYS A 210 -15.44 -9.54 15.02
C CYS A 210 -16.08 -9.89 16.38
N GLY A 211 -15.26 -10.15 17.38
CA GLY A 211 -15.70 -10.39 18.73
C GLY A 211 -16.25 -9.15 19.43
N GLY A 212 -15.68 -7.97 19.12
CA GLY A 212 -16.18 -6.68 19.63
C GLY A 212 -17.60 -6.39 19.17
N LEU A 213 -17.89 -6.63 17.89
CA LEU A 213 -19.24 -6.49 17.31
C LEU A 213 -20.22 -7.48 17.95
N LYS A 214 -19.81 -8.75 18.13
CA LYS A 214 -20.61 -9.78 18.78
C LYS A 214 -21.00 -9.40 20.20
N LEU A 215 -20.10 -8.77 20.94
CA LEU A 215 -20.31 -8.30 22.31
C LEU A 215 -20.98 -6.92 22.38
N LYS A 216 -21.17 -6.23 21.24
CA LYS A 216 -21.73 -4.88 21.15
C LYS A 216 -20.95 -3.86 21.97
N LEU A 217 -19.62 -3.94 21.94
CA LEU A 217 -18.75 -3.02 22.67
C LEU A 217 -18.79 -1.63 22.01
N ASP A 218 -18.47 -0.58 22.75
CA ASP A 218 -18.20 0.74 22.19
C ASP A 218 -16.82 0.72 21.53
N GLU A 219 -16.76 1.13 20.27
CA GLU A 219 -15.55 1.04 19.47
C GLU A 219 -14.45 1.95 20.00
N GLN A 220 -14.76 3.22 20.26
CA GLN A 220 -13.76 4.19 20.71
C GLN A 220 -13.22 3.85 22.10
N GLU A 221 -14.08 3.50 23.04
CA GLU A 221 -13.67 3.07 24.36
C GLU A 221 -12.78 1.83 24.28
N ARG A 222 -13.16 0.87 23.44
CA ARG A 222 -12.47 -0.42 23.31
C ARG A 222 -11.07 -0.28 22.74
N TYR A 223 -10.94 0.39 21.59
CA TYR A 223 -9.63 0.62 20.98
C TYR A 223 -8.74 1.54 21.84
N THR A 224 -9.32 2.50 22.54
CA THR A 224 -8.60 3.34 23.51
C THR A 224 -8.04 2.51 24.68
N ALA A 225 -8.82 1.56 25.20
CA ALA A 225 -8.36 0.66 26.25
C ALA A 225 -7.18 -0.21 25.79
N ILE A 226 -7.27 -0.78 24.58
CA ILE A 226 -6.18 -1.56 23.97
C ILE A 226 -4.93 -0.69 23.80
N ARG A 227 -5.04 0.54 23.26
CA ARG A 227 -3.90 1.45 23.12
C ARG A 227 -3.21 1.71 24.46
N ARG A 228 -3.97 1.96 25.52
CA ARG A 228 -3.41 2.13 26.88
C ARG A 228 -2.66 0.87 27.34
N ALA A 229 -3.19 -0.32 27.08
CA ALA A 229 -2.52 -1.57 27.43
C ALA A 229 -1.20 -1.75 26.66
N ILE A 230 -1.18 -1.40 25.35
CA ILE A 230 0.04 -1.39 24.53
C ILE A 230 1.08 -0.42 25.11
N ASP A 231 0.68 0.79 25.49
CA ASP A 231 1.59 1.84 25.97
C ASP A 231 2.31 1.46 27.28
N VAL A 232 1.71 0.60 28.08
CA VAL A 232 2.27 0.09 29.36
C VAL A 232 2.78 -1.35 29.28
N SER A 233 2.83 -1.95 28.08
CA SER A 233 3.24 -3.34 27.84
C SER A 233 4.73 -3.62 28.08
N GLY A 234 5.55 -2.57 28.13
CA GLY A 234 7.01 -2.67 28.27
C GLY A 234 7.80 -2.30 27.01
N LYS A 235 7.18 -2.34 25.82
CA LYS A 235 7.82 -1.92 24.54
C LYS A 235 7.31 -0.55 24.11
N LYS A 236 8.22 0.30 23.63
CA LYS A 236 7.88 1.62 23.06
C LYS A 236 7.82 1.55 21.53
N GLY A 237 7.01 2.44 20.94
CA GLY A 237 6.95 2.60 19.49
C GLY A 237 6.20 1.48 18.76
N VAL A 238 5.41 0.70 19.47
CA VAL A 238 4.50 -0.28 18.87
C VAL A 238 3.44 0.45 18.07
N ARG A 239 3.31 0.13 16.79
CA ARG A 239 2.27 0.69 15.92
C ARG A 239 0.99 -0.15 16.02
N MET A 240 -0.15 0.52 15.93
CA MET A 240 -1.47 -0.11 16.00
C MET A 240 -2.27 0.23 14.75
N ASN A 241 -2.98 -0.77 14.22
CA ASN A 241 -4.00 -0.60 13.18
C ASN A 241 -5.38 -0.97 13.72
N ILE A 242 -6.35 -0.09 13.52
CA ILE A 242 -7.77 -0.33 13.80
C ILE A 242 -8.39 -1.00 12.58
N CYS A 243 -8.90 -2.21 12.71
CA CYS A 243 -9.57 -2.93 11.61
C CYS A 243 -11.07 -3.08 11.91
N ARG A 244 -11.88 -2.14 11.43
CA ARG A 244 -13.32 -2.08 11.71
C ARG A 244 -14.21 -2.16 10.45
N TRP A 245 -13.62 -2.27 9.25
CA TRP A 245 -14.30 -2.38 7.94
C TRP A 245 -15.17 -1.17 7.55
N THR A 246 -14.97 -0.05 8.20
CA THR A 246 -15.56 1.25 7.89
C THR A 246 -14.69 2.35 8.53
N PHE A 247 -14.83 3.59 8.05
CA PHE A 247 -14.13 4.72 8.66
C PHE A 247 -14.59 4.88 10.12
N PRO A 248 -13.69 4.76 11.11
CA PRO A 248 -14.07 4.76 12.51
C PRO A 248 -14.41 6.15 13.06
N GLY A 249 -14.01 7.23 12.38
CA GLY A 249 -14.17 8.60 12.84
C GLY A 249 -12.86 9.29 13.21
N GLU A 250 -12.94 10.58 13.52
CA GLU A 250 -11.78 11.44 13.81
C GLU A 250 -10.99 10.99 15.06
N TRP A 251 -11.65 10.31 16.00
CA TRP A 251 -11.00 9.82 17.20
C TRP A 251 -9.87 8.82 16.95
N ALA A 252 -9.91 8.12 15.79
CA ALA A 252 -8.94 7.07 15.45
C ALA A 252 -7.49 7.59 15.43
N ALA A 253 -7.27 8.83 14.96
CA ALA A 253 -5.96 9.47 14.94
C ALA A 253 -5.36 9.71 16.34
N GLY A 254 -6.19 9.78 17.37
CA GLY A 254 -5.73 9.85 18.78
C GLY A 254 -5.38 8.50 19.39
N VAL A 255 -5.63 7.40 18.68
CA VAL A 255 -5.54 6.04 19.22
C VAL A 255 -4.55 5.17 18.43
N ALA A 256 -4.53 5.28 17.10
CA ALA A 256 -3.75 4.40 16.25
C ALA A 256 -3.04 5.17 15.12
N GLU A 257 -2.01 4.56 14.56
CA GLU A 257 -1.25 5.09 13.43
C GLU A 257 -1.91 4.81 12.08
N SER A 258 -2.84 3.84 12.01
CA SER A 258 -3.64 3.59 10.82
C SER A 258 -4.99 2.95 11.18
N TRP A 259 -5.96 3.08 10.30
CA TRP A 259 -7.29 2.52 10.47
C TRP A 259 -7.92 2.16 9.14
N ARG A 260 -8.54 0.98 9.09
CA ARG A 260 -9.34 0.52 7.95
C ARG A 260 -10.52 1.44 7.73
N THR A 261 -10.80 1.73 6.49
CA THR A 261 -11.84 2.68 6.07
C THR A 261 -13.02 2.00 5.40
N THR A 262 -12.83 0.78 4.91
CA THR A 262 -13.80 0.05 4.10
C THR A 262 -13.87 -1.42 4.50
N ARG A 263 -14.80 -2.14 3.89
CA ARG A 263 -14.87 -3.62 3.94
C ARG A 263 -13.60 -4.24 3.38
N ASP A 264 -13.43 -5.54 3.64
CA ASP A 264 -12.26 -6.29 3.18
C ASP A 264 -12.16 -6.30 1.66
N ILE A 265 -10.94 -6.07 1.20
CA ILE A 265 -10.60 -6.09 -0.22
C ILE A 265 -10.67 -7.49 -0.78
N ARG A 266 -10.97 -7.56 -2.07
CA ARG A 266 -10.96 -8.79 -2.86
C ARG A 266 -10.16 -8.57 -4.14
N ALA A 267 -9.52 -9.64 -4.65
CA ALA A 267 -8.76 -9.60 -5.90
C ALA A 267 -9.68 -9.53 -7.14
N ASN A 268 -10.46 -8.44 -7.23
CA ASN A 268 -11.26 -8.10 -8.41
C ASN A 268 -11.45 -6.59 -8.50
N TRP A 269 -11.65 -6.11 -9.72
CA TRP A 269 -11.73 -4.67 -9.99
C TRP A 269 -12.83 -3.96 -9.20
N LYS A 270 -14.01 -4.57 -9.12
CA LYS A 270 -15.12 -3.95 -8.38
C LYS A 270 -14.75 -3.62 -6.94
N SER A 271 -14.10 -4.54 -6.25
CA SER A 271 -13.67 -4.33 -4.87
C SER A 271 -12.62 -3.22 -4.77
N VAL A 272 -11.64 -3.22 -5.66
CA VAL A 272 -10.60 -2.17 -5.71
C VAL A 272 -11.20 -0.80 -5.98
N LYS A 273 -12.10 -0.71 -6.97
CA LYS A 273 -12.80 0.53 -7.33
C LYS A 273 -13.64 1.07 -6.17
N ASP A 274 -14.46 0.21 -5.55
CA ASP A 274 -15.31 0.61 -4.42
C ASP A 274 -14.46 1.23 -3.28
N ILE A 275 -13.32 0.61 -2.96
CA ILE A 275 -12.40 1.10 -1.93
C ILE A 275 -11.78 2.45 -2.32
N ILE A 276 -11.36 2.61 -3.57
CA ILE A 276 -10.84 3.89 -4.08
C ILE A 276 -11.89 4.99 -3.94
N ASP A 277 -13.11 4.73 -4.41
CA ASP A 277 -14.20 5.71 -4.40
C ASP A 277 -14.61 6.12 -2.98
N GLU A 278 -14.57 5.19 -2.02
CA GLU A 278 -14.84 5.47 -0.61
C GLU A 278 -13.68 6.27 0.05
N ASN A 279 -12.43 6.08 -0.40
CA ASN A 279 -11.27 6.73 0.24
C ASN A 279 -10.91 8.10 -0.33
N ILE A 280 -11.21 8.41 -1.59
CA ILE A 280 -10.95 9.75 -2.15
C ILE A 280 -11.57 10.86 -1.28
N PRO A 281 -12.81 10.77 -0.79
CA PRO A 281 -13.38 11.78 0.11
C PRO A 281 -12.74 11.83 1.50
N LEU A 282 -12.07 10.75 1.94
CA LEU A 282 -11.51 10.63 3.29
C LEU A 282 -10.06 11.13 3.40
N THR A 283 -9.47 11.65 2.32
CA THR A 283 -8.06 12.07 2.30
C THR A 283 -7.71 13.14 3.34
N GLY A 284 -8.68 13.96 3.75
CA GLY A 284 -8.50 14.97 4.79
C GLY A 284 -8.15 14.43 6.18
N TYR A 285 -8.36 13.14 6.43
CA TYR A 285 -8.01 12.48 7.68
C TYR A 285 -6.61 11.87 7.69
N THR A 286 -5.91 11.92 6.55
CA THR A 286 -4.51 11.49 6.46
C THR A 286 -3.57 12.62 6.87
N SER A 287 -2.62 12.33 7.75
CA SER A 287 -1.55 13.23 8.16
C SER A 287 -0.30 12.44 8.50
N LEU A 288 0.81 13.14 8.77
CA LEU A 288 2.06 12.47 9.12
C LEU A 288 1.90 11.64 10.41
N GLY A 289 2.14 10.35 10.30
CA GLY A 289 1.98 9.37 11.38
C GLY A 289 0.58 8.75 11.48
N HIS A 290 -0.41 9.25 10.73
CA HIS A 290 -1.80 8.82 10.81
C HIS A 290 -2.40 8.62 9.42
N TYR A 291 -2.81 7.40 9.08
CA TYR A 291 -3.14 7.02 7.72
C TYR A 291 -4.44 6.23 7.60
N ASN A 292 -5.25 6.61 6.63
CA ASN A 292 -6.33 5.75 6.16
C ASN A 292 -5.73 4.48 5.56
N ASP A 293 -6.19 3.33 6.03
CA ASP A 293 -5.79 2.02 5.54
C ASP A 293 -6.84 1.50 4.56
N MET A 294 -6.48 1.46 3.29
CA MET A 294 -7.32 1.00 2.20
C MET A 294 -7.29 -0.52 2.04
N ASP A 295 -6.77 -1.24 3.05
CA ASP A 295 -6.54 -2.68 3.05
C ASP A 295 -5.31 -3.14 2.26
N MET A 296 -5.12 -4.45 2.21
CA MET A 296 -3.95 -5.11 1.64
C MET A 296 -3.86 -4.91 0.12
N LEU A 297 -2.66 -5.13 -0.41
CA LEU A 297 -2.42 -5.08 -1.86
C LEU A 297 -2.74 -6.45 -2.48
N GLU A 298 -3.71 -6.47 -3.38
CA GLU A 298 -4.10 -7.64 -4.18
C GLU A 298 -3.29 -7.76 -5.49
N VAL A 299 -2.13 -7.11 -5.54
CA VAL A 299 -1.19 -7.16 -6.65
C VAL A 299 -0.43 -8.49 -6.62
N GLY A 300 -0.42 -9.21 -7.75
CA GLY A 300 0.22 -10.52 -7.86
C GLY A 300 -0.60 -11.67 -7.26
N GLN A 301 -1.85 -11.44 -6.89
CA GLN A 301 -2.76 -12.50 -6.50
C GLN A 301 -3.19 -13.32 -7.73
N ILE A 302 -3.02 -14.62 -7.65
CA ILE A 302 -3.44 -15.53 -8.70
C ILE A 302 -4.91 -15.90 -8.48
N ALA A 303 -5.72 -15.79 -9.53
CA ALA A 303 -7.14 -16.13 -9.49
C ALA A 303 -7.36 -17.52 -8.85
N GLY A 304 -8.25 -17.59 -7.88
CA GLY A 304 -8.59 -18.81 -7.15
C GLY A 304 -7.60 -19.25 -6.08
N GLN A 305 -6.50 -18.53 -5.83
CA GLN A 305 -5.53 -18.83 -4.75
C GLN A 305 -5.79 -18.09 -3.45
N MET A 306 -6.59 -17.02 -3.47
CA MET A 306 -6.99 -16.37 -2.23
C MET A 306 -7.82 -17.31 -1.35
N LYS A 307 -7.35 -17.52 -0.13
CA LYS A 307 -8.06 -18.28 0.90
C LYS A 307 -8.87 -17.38 1.83
N THR A 308 -9.57 -16.38 1.29
CA THR A 308 -10.43 -15.55 2.14
C THR A 308 -11.53 -16.36 2.78
N ALA A 309 -11.96 -15.95 3.98
CA ALA A 309 -13.04 -16.56 4.74
C ALA A 309 -14.38 -16.71 3.96
N PHE A 310 -14.50 -16.04 2.82
CA PHE A 310 -15.72 -16.00 2.01
C PHE A 310 -15.73 -16.99 0.83
N GLY A 311 -14.72 -17.81 0.64
CA GLY A 311 -14.71 -19.01 -0.19
C GLY A 311 -15.07 -18.85 -1.68
N LYS A 312 -15.13 -17.62 -2.21
CA LYS A 312 -15.39 -17.38 -3.63
C LYS A 312 -14.09 -17.09 -4.35
N ALA A 313 -13.82 -17.85 -5.40
CA ALA A 313 -12.72 -17.54 -6.31
C ALA A 313 -12.91 -16.14 -6.88
N ASP A 314 -11.94 -15.27 -6.64
CA ASP A 314 -11.87 -13.97 -7.26
C ASP A 314 -11.32 -14.09 -8.69
N SER A 315 -11.74 -13.18 -9.58
CA SER A 315 -11.32 -13.18 -10.99
C SER A 315 -9.83 -12.84 -11.18
N GLY A 316 -9.19 -12.31 -10.15
CA GLY A 316 -7.89 -11.66 -10.26
C GLY A 316 -8.02 -10.24 -10.85
N LEU A 317 -6.91 -9.52 -10.88
CA LEU A 317 -6.79 -8.21 -11.51
C LEU A 317 -5.99 -8.34 -12.81
N THR A 318 -6.33 -7.54 -13.81
CA THR A 318 -5.47 -7.33 -14.96
C THR A 318 -4.22 -6.53 -14.54
N ARG A 319 -3.16 -6.56 -15.32
CA ARG A 319 -1.93 -5.77 -15.03
C ARG A 319 -2.19 -4.27 -14.97
N LEU A 320 -3.12 -3.76 -15.76
CA LEU A 320 -3.54 -2.35 -15.68
C LEU A 320 -4.25 -2.05 -14.36
N GLU A 321 -5.14 -2.92 -13.93
CA GLU A 321 -5.85 -2.78 -12.66
C GLU A 321 -4.90 -2.92 -11.46
N GLU A 322 -3.91 -3.82 -11.53
CA GLU A 322 -2.85 -3.92 -10.51
C GLU A 322 -2.03 -2.62 -10.40
N GLN A 323 -1.67 -2.02 -11.55
CA GLN A 323 -0.97 -0.73 -11.56
C GLN A 323 -1.83 0.38 -10.98
N THR A 324 -3.11 0.43 -11.35
CA THR A 324 -4.06 1.41 -10.85
C THR A 324 -4.26 1.26 -9.35
N HIS A 325 -4.46 0.02 -8.89
CA HIS A 325 -4.57 -0.34 -7.49
C HIS A 325 -3.34 0.14 -6.69
N PHE A 326 -2.15 -0.33 -7.04
CA PHE A 326 -0.91 0.02 -6.35
C PHE A 326 -0.64 1.53 -6.37
N GLY A 327 -0.79 2.16 -7.53
CA GLY A 327 -0.53 3.60 -7.68
C GLY A 327 -1.49 4.47 -6.87
N LEU A 328 -2.78 4.09 -6.76
CA LEU A 328 -3.75 4.83 -5.95
C LEU A 328 -3.54 4.62 -4.45
N TRP A 329 -3.14 3.42 -3.97
CA TRP A 329 -2.68 3.22 -2.59
C TRP A 329 -1.48 4.12 -2.29
N CYS A 330 -0.56 4.26 -3.25
CA CYS A 330 0.56 5.19 -3.12
C CYS A 330 0.10 6.67 -3.10
N MET A 331 -0.78 7.07 -4.01
CA MET A 331 -1.27 8.46 -4.08
C MET A 331 -2.02 8.85 -2.81
N LEU A 332 -2.86 7.96 -2.29
CA LEU A 332 -3.70 8.20 -1.10
C LEU A 332 -2.96 7.93 0.22
N SER A 333 -1.66 7.62 0.17
CA SER A 333 -0.80 7.38 1.34
C SER A 333 -1.30 6.26 2.27
N SER A 334 -1.93 5.22 1.70
CA SER A 334 -2.32 4.03 2.46
C SER A 334 -1.10 3.22 2.92
N PRO A 335 -1.16 2.49 4.03
CA PRO A 335 -0.24 1.39 4.29
C PRO A 335 -0.15 0.44 3.08
N LEU A 336 1.06 -0.07 2.81
CA LEU A 336 1.32 -0.97 1.69
C LEU A 336 1.63 -2.37 2.24
N LEU A 337 0.58 -3.16 2.46
CA LEU A 337 0.69 -4.54 2.94
C LEU A 337 0.42 -5.51 1.79
N ILE A 338 1.47 -6.18 1.32
CA ILE A 338 1.38 -7.17 0.24
C ILE A 338 0.58 -8.37 0.70
N GLY A 339 -0.43 -8.79 -0.08
CA GLY A 339 -1.32 -9.92 0.20
C GLY A 339 -0.94 -11.22 -0.50
N CYS A 340 -0.17 -11.16 -1.60
CA CYS A 340 0.23 -12.36 -2.33
C CYS A 340 1.38 -13.13 -1.65
N ASP A 341 1.63 -14.38 -2.08
CA ASP A 341 2.79 -15.14 -1.64
C ASP A 341 4.09 -14.59 -2.26
N VAL A 342 4.83 -13.83 -1.48
CA VAL A 342 6.07 -13.16 -1.93
C VAL A 342 7.21 -14.13 -2.27
N ARG A 343 7.09 -15.42 -1.93
CA ARG A 343 8.05 -16.48 -2.27
C ARG A 343 7.98 -16.86 -3.75
N THR A 344 6.80 -16.68 -4.35
CA THR A 344 6.50 -17.03 -5.75
C THR A 344 6.13 -15.84 -6.61
N MET A 345 6.31 -14.61 -6.08
CA MET A 345 5.99 -13.37 -6.78
C MET A 345 6.78 -13.26 -8.10
N ASP A 346 6.07 -13.03 -9.19
CA ASP A 346 6.71 -12.83 -10.50
C ASP A 346 7.49 -11.50 -10.60
N GLU A 347 8.37 -11.40 -11.61
CA GLU A 347 9.22 -10.21 -11.79
C GLU A 347 8.40 -8.96 -12.11
N THR A 348 7.30 -9.06 -12.83
CA THR A 348 6.43 -7.93 -13.19
C THR A 348 5.75 -7.36 -11.94
N THR A 349 5.18 -8.21 -11.11
CA THR A 349 4.61 -7.84 -9.82
C THR A 349 5.65 -7.19 -8.92
N ARG A 350 6.84 -7.83 -8.81
CA ARG A 350 7.94 -7.29 -8.01
C ARG A 350 8.40 -5.93 -8.52
N ALA A 351 8.55 -5.76 -9.84
CA ALA A 351 8.94 -4.48 -10.43
C ALA A 351 7.92 -3.37 -10.18
N LEU A 352 6.63 -3.70 -10.13
CA LEU A 352 5.57 -2.76 -9.80
C LEU A 352 5.65 -2.34 -8.34
N VAL A 353 5.59 -3.28 -7.40
CA VAL A 353 5.56 -2.96 -5.95
C VAL A 353 6.87 -2.37 -5.43
N THR A 354 7.98 -2.56 -6.14
CA THR A 354 9.27 -1.94 -5.82
C THR A 354 9.58 -0.71 -6.68
N ASN A 355 8.61 -0.17 -7.41
CA ASN A 355 8.81 1.04 -8.20
C ASN A 355 9.16 2.23 -7.29
N PRO A 356 10.39 2.75 -7.31
CA PRO A 356 10.83 3.75 -6.35
C PRO A 356 10.08 5.08 -6.48
N PHE A 357 9.55 5.40 -7.65
CA PHE A 357 8.83 6.66 -7.89
C PHE A 357 7.41 6.62 -7.31
N LEU A 358 6.70 5.51 -7.49
CA LEU A 358 5.39 5.29 -6.86
C LEU A 358 5.54 5.17 -5.33
N LEU A 359 6.55 4.43 -4.86
CA LEU A 359 6.86 4.35 -3.43
C LEU A 359 7.21 5.73 -2.84
N GLY A 360 7.97 6.57 -3.57
CA GLY A 360 8.27 7.94 -3.14
C GLY A 360 7.02 8.81 -3.01
N MET A 361 6.00 8.58 -3.82
CA MET A 361 4.71 9.25 -3.69
C MET A 361 3.97 8.82 -2.41
N ASN A 362 4.05 7.54 -2.02
CA ASN A 362 3.47 7.01 -0.78
C ASN A 362 4.24 7.47 0.46
N GLN A 363 5.56 7.39 0.41
CA GLN A 363 6.48 7.61 1.53
C GLN A 363 6.92 9.08 1.67
N ASN A 364 6.16 10.03 1.10
CA ASN A 364 6.48 11.45 1.13
C ASN A 364 6.32 12.04 2.54
N ASP A 365 7.33 12.78 3.01
CA ASP A 365 7.38 13.32 4.37
C ASP A 365 6.38 14.46 4.64
N LEU A 366 5.80 15.07 3.59
CA LEU A 366 4.76 16.07 3.78
C LEU A 366 3.46 15.45 4.27
N ALA A 367 3.19 14.19 3.86
CA ALA A 367 1.96 13.45 4.19
C ALA A 367 0.68 14.30 4.08
N VAL A 368 0.63 15.14 3.04
CA VAL A 368 -0.50 16.05 2.82
C VAL A 368 -1.67 15.32 2.18
N PRO A 369 -2.91 15.75 2.49
CA PRO A 369 -4.10 15.22 1.84
C PRO A 369 -4.08 15.40 0.32
N VAL A 370 -4.66 14.44 -0.38
CA VAL A 370 -4.92 14.53 -1.82
C VAL A 370 -6.12 15.45 -2.05
N LYS A 371 -6.03 16.31 -3.06
CA LYS A 371 -7.12 17.19 -3.50
C LYS A 371 -7.71 16.67 -4.82
N THR A 372 -9.02 16.59 -4.90
CA THR A 372 -9.73 16.38 -6.16
C THR A 372 -9.86 17.71 -6.90
N VAL A 373 -9.14 17.85 -8.01
CA VAL A 373 -9.20 19.06 -8.86
C VAL A 373 -10.42 19.04 -9.75
N LEU A 374 -10.74 17.86 -10.32
CA LEU A 374 -11.88 17.65 -11.19
C LEU A 374 -12.40 16.22 -11.02
N ARG A 375 -13.72 16.09 -11.04
CA ARG A 375 -14.41 14.80 -11.13
C ARG A 375 -15.46 14.86 -12.23
N LEU A 376 -15.43 13.89 -13.15
CA LEU A 376 -16.42 13.70 -14.22
C LEU A 376 -16.87 12.24 -14.21
N GLY A 377 -18.00 11.98 -13.55
CA GLY A 377 -18.46 10.59 -13.32
C GLY A 377 -17.45 9.83 -12.48
N ASP A 378 -16.91 8.74 -13.05
CA ASP A 378 -15.88 7.88 -12.43
C ASP A 378 -14.44 8.30 -12.80
N ALA A 379 -14.27 9.45 -13.47
CA ALA A 379 -12.95 9.98 -13.80
C ALA A 379 -12.55 11.09 -12.83
N TYR A 380 -11.32 11.00 -12.29
CA TYR A 380 -10.80 11.92 -11.28
C TYR A 380 -9.43 12.49 -11.68
N THR A 381 -9.28 13.80 -11.52
CA THR A 381 -7.99 14.49 -11.51
C THR A 381 -7.61 14.76 -10.07
N LEU A 382 -6.60 14.06 -9.57
CA LEU A 382 -6.15 14.12 -8.19
C LEU A 382 -4.78 14.79 -8.13
N VAL A 383 -4.56 15.66 -7.14
CA VAL A 383 -3.28 16.33 -6.93
C VAL A 383 -2.86 16.25 -5.47
N LYS A 384 -1.56 16.10 -5.24
CA LYS A 384 -0.92 16.14 -3.92
C LYS A 384 0.37 16.94 -3.99
N ASP A 385 0.59 17.81 -3.01
CA ASP A 385 1.86 18.51 -2.85
C ASP A 385 2.99 17.53 -2.58
N CYS A 386 4.17 17.80 -3.09
CA CYS A 386 5.35 17.01 -2.78
C CYS A 386 6.58 17.88 -2.61
N ASP A 387 7.63 17.30 -2.00
CA ASP A 387 8.89 17.99 -1.79
C ASP A 387 9.50 18.47 -3.11
N SER A 388 9.99 19.69 -3.11
CA SER A 388 10.68 20.31 -4.24
C SER A 388 11.99 20.94 -3.81
N VAL A 389 12.97 20.90 -4.69
CA VAL A 389 14.24 21.59 -4.52
C VAL A 389 14.24 22.85 -5.37
N GLY A 390 13.95 24.00 -4.73
CA GLY A 390 14.01 25.32 -5.37
C GLY A 390 12.82 25.67 -6.26
N GLY A 391 11.67 25.04 -6.06
CA GLY A 391 10.47 25.29 -6.87
C GLY A 391 9.19 24.81 -6.19
N THR A 392 8.14 24.60 -6.97
CA THR A 392 6.89 23.98 -6.55
C THR A 392 6.76 22.64 -7.27
N ALA A 393 6.46 21.59 -6.54
CA ALA A 393 6.24 20.27 -7.11
C ALA A 393 4.89 19.69 -6.71
N ARG A 394 4.31 18.88 -7.59
CA ARG A 394 3.02 18.21 -7.41
C ARG A 394 3.11 16.76 -7.89
N TYR A 395 2.46 15.86 -7.18
CA TYR A 395 2.01 14.60 -7.76
C TYR A 395 0.63 14.80 -8.38
N LEU A 396 0.47 14.34 -9.61
CA LEU A 396 -0.79 14.35 -10.36
C LEU A 396 -1.18 12.92 -10.68
N THR A 397 -2.43 12.58 -10.42
CA THR A 397 -3.02 11.31 -10.87
C THR A 397 -4.25 11.58 -11.72
N LEU A 398 -4.28 10.98 -12.90
CA LEU A 398 -5.43 10.92 -13.79
C LEU A 398 -6.01 9.52 -13.67
N TYR A 399 -7.13 9.37 -12.99
CA TYR A 399 -7.77 8.09 -12.71
C TYR A 399 -9.10 7.96 -13.46
N ASN A 400 -9.24 6.89 -14.20
CA ASN A 400 -10.47 6.50 -14.90
C ASN A 400 -11.01 5.19 -14.32
N GLY A 401 -11.96 5.27 -13.40
CA GLY A 401 -12.69 4.13 -12.83
C GLY A 401 -13.85 3.63 -13.67
N GLY A 402 -14.14 4.26 -14.81
CA GLY A 402 -15.24 3.90 -15.71
C GLY A 402 -14.88 2.81 -16.72
N ASP A 403 -15.89 2.36 -17.50
CA ASP A 403 -15.79 1.24 -18.45
C ASP A 403 -15.46 1.69 -19.90
N LYS A 404 -15.11 2.96 -20.10
CA LYS A 404 -14.75 3.54 -21.41
C LYS A 404 -13.53 4.41 -21.27
N ASP A 405 -12.81 4.61 -22.38
CA ASP A 405 -11.71 5.57 -22.44
C ASP A 405 -12.19 6.96 -21.98
N HIS A 406 -11.35 7.63 -21.19
CA HIS A 406 -11.61 9.00 -20.75
C HIS A 406 -10.45 9.92 -21.18
N GLU A 407 -10.81 11.02 -21.87
CA GLU A 407 -9.85 12.05 -22.25
C GLU A 407 -9.75 13.10 -21.15
N PHE A 408 -8.58 13.17 -20.51
CA PHE A 408 -8.26 14.21 -19.52
C PHE A 408 -7.61 15.41 -20.19
N LYS A 409 -8.06 16.61 -19.80
CA LYS A 409 -7.40 17.89 -20.07
C LYS A 409 -7.26 18.65 -18.77
N VAL A 410 -6.02 18.93 -18.38
CA VAL A 410 -5.71 19.56 -17.11
C VAL A 410 -4.84 20.78 -17.37
N GLU A 411 -5.41 21.95 -17.13
CA GLU A 411 -4.72 23.22 -17.22
C GLU A 411 -3.81 23.38 -15.99
N LEU A 412 -2.54 23.74 -16.20
CA LEU A 412 -1.54 23.84 -15.12
C LEU A 412 -1.93 24.80 -14.01
N PHE A 413 -2.63 25.90 -14.34
CA PHE A 413 -3.06 26.86 -13.32
C PHE A 413 -4.06 26.24 -12.31
N LYS A 414 -4.83 25.22 -12.70
CA LYS A 414 -5.71 24.46 -11.78
C LYS A 414 -4.93 23.59 -10.79
N LEU A 415 -3.64 23.40 -11.05
CA LEU A 415 -2.70 22.70 -10.19
C LEU A 415 -1.80 23.66 -9.41
N ASP A 416 -2.10 24.98 -9.41
CA ASP A 416 -1.25 26.03 -8.86
C ASP A 416 0.18 26.00 -9.44
N LEU A 417 0.29 25.69 -10.72
CA LEU A 417 1.53 25.65 -11.48
C LEU A 417 1.44 26.62 -12.66
N ASP A 418 2.52 27.34 -12.95
CA ASP A 418 2.62 28.21 -14.10
C ASP A 418 4.02 28.14 -14.74
N GLY A 419 4.13 28.67 -15.97
CA GLY A 419 5.35 28.67 -16.75
C GLY A 419 5.72 27.26 -17.24
N LYS A 420 7.03 27.02 -17.36
CA LYS A 420 7.55 25.71 -17.76
C LYS A 420 7.55 24.75 -16.59
N VAL A 421 6.87 23.65 -16.77
CA VAL A 421 6.75 22.58 -15.77
C VAL A 421 7.37 21.32 -16.33
N ALA A 422 8.41 20.79 -15.68
CA ALA A 422 8.98 19.50 -15.99
C ALA A 422 8.01 18.40 -15.62
N PHE A 423 7.84 17.41 -16.50
CA PHE A 423 6.78 16.42 -16.48
C PHE A 423 7.36 15.02 -16.55
N PHE A 424 7.13 14.22 -15.50
CA PHE A 424 7.68 12.88 -15.36
C PHE A 424 6.60 11.87 -15.03
N ASP A 425 6.55 10.76 -15.78
CA ASP A 425 5.66 9.62 -15.51
C ASP A 425 6.30 8.68 -14.49
N LEU A 426 5.63 8.49 -13.36
CA LEU A 426 6.14 7.70 -12.23
C LEU A 426 6.06 6.19 -12.48
N ALA A 427 4.99 5.74 -13.15
CA ALA A 427 4.79 4.33 -13.42
C ALA A 427 5.73 3.84 -14.54
N GLU A 428 5.80 4.61 -15.62
CA GLU A 428 6.64 4.31 -16.77
C GLU A 428 8.10 4.73 -16.59
N ARG A 429 8.41 5.46 -15.50
CA ARG A 429 9.75 6.01 -15.20
C ARG A 429 10.30 6.84 -16.37
N ALA A 430 9.44 7.62 -17.01
CA ALA A 430 9.75 8.35 -18.23
C ALA A 430 9.70 9.85 -18.03
N ASP A 431 10.73 10.55 -18.56
CA ASP A 431 10.70 12.01 -18.70
C ASP A 431 9.87 12.35 -19.95
N LEU A 432 8.80 13.10 -19.72
CA LEU A 432 7.89 13.54 -20.78
C LEU A 432 8.23 14.98 -21.26
N GLY A 433 9.34 15.55 -20.77
CA GLY A 433 9.81 16.88 -21.13
C GLY A 433 9.15 17.98 -20.31
N GLU A 434 8.86 19.14 -20.94
CA GLU A 434 8.28 20.31 -20.29
C GLU A 434 6.93 20.66 -20.93
N VAL A 435 5.97 21.08 -20.10
CA VAL A 435 4.66 21.61 -20.51
C VAL A 435 4.48 23.02 -19.96
N GLU A 436 3.70 23.87 -20.67
CA GLU A 436 3.52 25.27 -20.28
C GLU A 436 2.07 25.67 -19.98
N ARG A 437 1.08 24.95 -20.47
CA ARG A 437 -0.34 25.33 -20.36
C ARG A 437 -1.24 24.23 -19.86
N GLU A 438 -1.25 23.11 -20.56
CA GLU A 438 -2.15 22.00 -20.26
C GLU A 438 -1.49 20.63 -20.49
N ILE A 439 -2.00 19.64 -19.82
CA ILE A 439 -1.65 18.23 -19.96
C ILE A 439 -2.91 17.53 -20.50
N ALA A 440 -2.75 16.75 -21.57
CA ALA A 440 -3.84 15.97 -22.12
C ALA A 440 -3.44 14.50 -22.27
N PHE A 441 -4.27 13.60 -21.76
CA PHE A 441 -4.11 12.15 -21.86
C PHE A 441 -5.46 11.46 -22.02
N THR A 442 -5.49 10.42 -22.83
CA THR A 442 -6.57 9.43 -22.80
C THR A 442 -6.16 8.29 -21.87
N VAL A 443 -6.99 7.99 -20.89
CA VAL A 443 -6.78 6.91 -19.92
C VAL A 443 -7.82 5.82 -20.17
N PRO A 444 -7.41 4.56 -20.39
CA PRO A 444 -8.33 3.46 -20.66
C PRO A 444 -9.20 3.14 -19.46
N PRO A 445 -10.25 2.31 -19.63
CA PRO A 445 -11.06 1.79 -18.54
C PRO A 445 -10.19 1.17 -17.44
N HIS A 446 -10.57 1.41 -16.19
CA HIS A 446 -9.89 0.91 -15.00
C HIS A 446 -8.42 1.37 -14.86
N GLY A 447 -8.00 2.37 -15.66
CA GLY A 447 -6.64 2.84 -15.73
C GLY A 447 -6.37 4.06 -14.86
N ALA A 448 -5.10 4.26 -14.53
CA ALA A 448 -4.61 5.50 -13.96
C ALA A 448 -3.20 5.84 -14.49
N ARG A 449 -2.91 7.15 -14.56
CA ARG A 449 -1.57 7.66 -14.85
C ARG A 449 -1.08 8.47 -13.66
N PHE A 450 0.18 8.34 -13.35
CA PHE A 450 0.79 8.93 -12.15
C PHE A 450 1.99 9.77 -12.56
N PHE A 451 1.97 11.05 -12.23
CA PHE A 451 2.98 11.98 -12.67
C PHE A 451 3.58 12.77 -11.50
N ARG A 452 4.81 13.18 -11.70
CA ARG A 452 5.43 14.25 -10.94
C ARG A 452 5.61 15.46 -11.85
N LEU A 453 5.21 16.62 -11.35
CA LEU A 453 5.31 17.92 -11.99
C LEU A 453 6.23 18.79 -11.15
N ASP A 454 7.28 19.35 -11.73
CA ASP A 454 8.21 20.27 -11.08
C ASP A 454 8.26 21.60 -11.85
N ALA A 455 7.76 22.66 -11.20
CA ALA A 455 7.88 24.04 -11.67
C ALA A 455 9.08 24.71 -11.03
N GLU A 456 9.91 25.41 -11.81
CA GLU A 456 10.99 26.23 -11.27
C GLU A 456 10.41 27.46 -10.58
N ARG A 457 10.99 27.89 -9.44
CA ARG A 457 10.65 29.20 -8.87
C ARG A 457 11.01 30.28 -9.88
N ARG A 458 10.07 31.15 -10.20
CA ARG A 458 10.42 32.42 -10.83
C ARG A 458 11.35 33.18 -9.86
N ARG A 459 12.53 33.55 -10.35
CA ARG A 459 13.45 34.42 -9.64
C ARG A 459 12.88 35.83 -9.55
#